data_d0e9032cc33a4946fc838324139acf9a
#
_entry.id   d0e9032cc33a4946fc838324139acf9a
#
_cell.length_a   1.000
_cell.length_b   1.000
_cell.length_c   1.000
_cell.angle_alpha   90.00
_cell.angle_beta   90.00
_cell.angle_gamma   90.00
#
_symmetry.space_group_name_H-M   'P 1'
#
loop_
_entity.id
_entity.type
_entity.pdbx_description
1 polymer ?
#
loop_
_entity_poly.entity_id
_entity_poly.type
_entity_poly.pdbx_seq_one_letter_code
_entity_poly.pdbx_strand_id
1 'polypeptide(L)'
;MQQDSLLIASRNRYIVRSCGYMYRDMQSYSLIAPAKINLYLEIVGDRLDGFHELVMILQSVELADRVDIKPSNTENIYIYCDHPQVPNDKTNLAYRAAELMCNLFPEMYANYGGVSIKIEKNIPVAAGLAGGSSNAAAV
;
A
#
# COMPACT_ATOMS: atom_id res chain seq x y z
N MET A 1 26.28 -17.11 34.20
CA MET A 1 26.77 -16.77 32.85
C MET A 1 25.66 -17.19 31.88
N GLN A 2 24.81 -16.26 31.51
CA GLN A 2 23.72 -16.48 30.58
C GLN A 2 24.13 -15.84 29.25
N GLN A 3 24.24 -16.66 28.22
CA GLN A 3 24.53 -16.21 26.86
C GLN A 3 23.27 -15.58 26.26
N ASP A 4 23.34 -14.29 26.00
CA ASP A 4 22.34 -13.58 25.18
C ASP A 4 22.54 -14.01 23.71
N SER A 5 21.67 -14.89 23.24
CA SER A 5 21.62 -15.25 21.83
C SER A 5 20.86 -14.19 21.06
N LEU A 6 21.61 -13.33 20.38
CA LEU A 6 21.08 -12.35 19.43
C LEU A 6 20.79 -13.05 18.10
N LEU A 7 19.53 -13.29 17.77
CA LEU A 7 19.14 -13.78 16.45
C LEU A 7 18.89 -12.58 15.54
N ILE A 8 19.84 -12.29 14.65
CA ILE A 8 19.67 -11.31 13.59
C ILE A 8 19.16 -12.04 12.35
N ALA A 9 17.83 -12.00 12.11
CA ALA A 9 17.27 -12.38 10.82
C ALA A 9 17.22 -11.12 9.93
N SER A 10 17.84 -11.18 8.76
CA SER A 10 17.88 -10.11 7.77
C SER A 10 16.49 -9.82 7.24
N ARG A 11 15.95 -8.66 7.54
CA ARG A 11 14.75 -7.93 7.11
C ARG A 11 13.66 -7.66 8.15
N ASN A 12 13.66 -8.32 9.31
CA ASN A 12 12.78 -7.91 10.43
C ASN A 12 13.60 -7.98 11.72
N ARG A 13 13.91 -6.86 12.33
CA ARG A 13 14.64 -6.82 13.62
C ARG A 13 13.66 -7.12 14.74
N TYR A 14 13.78 -8.30 15.33
CA TYR A 14 13.12 -8.63 16.59
C TYR A 14 14.12 -8.44 17.72
N ILE A 15 13.78 -7.60 18.70
CA ILE A 15 14.55 -7.51 19.94
C ILE A 15 13.81 -8.37 20.99
N VAL A 16 14.40 -9.51 21.35
CA VAL A 16 13.90 -10.33 22.45
C VAL A 16 14.53 -9.83 23.75
N ARG A 17 13.72 -9.22 24.63
CA ARG A 17 14.15 -8.95 26.00
C ARG A 17 13.74 -10.11 26.90
N SER A 18 14.53 -10.35 27.95
CA SER A 18 14.50 -11.49 28.86
C SER A 18 13.20 -11.71 29.69
N CYS A 19 12.10 -11.06 29.36
CA CYS A 19 10.79 -11.24 30.01
C CYS A 19 9.68 -11.72 29.06
N GLY A 20 10.02 -12.33 27.93
CA GLY A 20 9.04 -13.01 27.07
C GLY A 20 8.12 -12.13 26.22
N TYR A 21 8.28 -10.82 26.24
CA TYR A 21 7.55 -9.91 25.37
C TYR A 21 8.36 -9.60 24.10
N MET A 22 7.84 -10.00 22.94
CA MET A 22 8.35 -9.52 21.65
C MET A 22 7.98 -8.04 21.51
N TYR A 23 8.95 -7.14 21.61
CA TYR A 23 8.79 -5.76 21.15
C TYR A 23 8.96 -5.77 19.63
N ARG A 24 7.89 -5.50 18.90
CA ARG A 24 7.96 -5.20 17.48
C ARG A 24 8.46 -3.78 17.31
N ASP A 25 9.56 -3.66 16.56
CA ASP A 25 9.92 -2.38 15.97
C ASP A 25 8.86 -2.08 14.89
N MET A 26 7.92 -1.19 15.20
CA MET A 26 6.83 -0.79 14.30
C MET A 26 7.40 0.14 13.25
N GLN A 27 8.06 -0.43 12.24
CA GLN A 27 8.61 0.35 11.13
C GLN A 27 7.50 0.96 10.30
N SER A 28 7.61 2.26 10.06
CA SER A 28 6.86 2.94 9.01
C SER A 28 7.61 2.79 7.68
N TYR A 29 6.86 2.58 6.62
CA TYR A 29 7.38 2.51 5.26
C TYR A 29 6.91 3.72 4.48
N SER A 30 7.82 4.32 3.71
CA SER A 30 7.53 5.40 2.78
C SER A 30 7.80 4.91 1.37
N LEU A 31 6.79 4.89 0.54
CA LEU A 31 6.82 4.32 -0.80
C LEU A 31 6.51 5.41 -1.82
N ILE A 32 7.14 5.32 -2.99
CA ILE A 32 6.87 6.18 -4.13
C ILE A 32 5.89 5.44 -5.05
N ALA A 33 4.76 6.07 -5.35
CA ALA A 33 3.71 5.57 -6.21
C ALA A 33 3.72 6.38 -7.53
N PRO A 34 4.45 5.94 -8.57
CA PRO A 34 4.65 6.71 -9.79
C PRO A 34 3.39 6.75 -10.66
N ALA A 35 3.23 7.84 -11.39
CA ALA A 35 2.29 7.94 -12.47
C ALA A 35 2.72 7.11 -13.68
N LYS A 36 1.79 6.85 -14.59
CA LYS A 36 2.06 6.25 -15.90
C LYS A 36 1.50 7.10 -17.03
N ILE A 37 2.11 6.98 -18.19
CA ILE A 37 1.54 7.42 -19.47
C ILE A 37 1.36 6.24 -20.39
N ASN A 38 0.40 6.32 -21.32
CA ASN A 38 0.25 5.37 -22.41
C ASN A 38 1.03 5.92 -23.60
N LEU A 39 2.08 5.22 -24.00
CA LEU A 39 2.81 5.51 -25.24
C LEU A 39 2.05 4.97 -26.46
N TYR A 40 1.31 3.87 -26.25
CA TYR A 40 0.41 3.26 -27.20
C TYR A 40 -0.80 2.68 -26.46
N LEU A 41 -1.98 2.78 -27.06
CA LEU A 41 -3.21 2.16 -26.56
C LEU A 41 -4.14 1.90 -27.75
N GLU A 42 -4.51 0.63 -27.92
CA GLU A 42 -5.47 0.20 -28.93
C GLU A 42 -6.48 -0.76 -28.28
N ILE A 43 -7.76 -0.58 -28.60
CA ILE A 43 -8.82 -1.51 -28.23
C ILE A 43 -8.90 -2.54 -29.36
N VAL A 44 -8.58 -3.79 -29.06
CA VAL A 44 -8.52 -4.88 -30.06
C VAL A 44 -9.70 -5.84 -29.99
N GLY A 45 -10.57 -5.71 -28.96
CA GLY A 45 -11.75 -6.55 -28.83
C GLY A 45 -12.61 -6.16 -27.63
N ASP A 46 -13.85 -6.66 -27.66
CA ASP A 46 -14.78 -6.57 -26.56
C ASP A 46 -14.83 -7.91 -25.81
N ARG A 47 -14.86 -7.84 -24.48
CA ARG A 47 -14.94 -9.01 -23.61
C ARG A 47 -16.38 -9.24 -23.15
N LEU A 48 -16.74 -10.49 -22.89
CA LEU A 48 -18.07 -10.88 -22.40
C LEU A 48 -18.40 -10.31 -21.02
N ASP A 49 -17.36 -9.92 -20.23
CA ASP A 49 -17.49 -9.31 -18.90
C ASP A 49 -17.70 -7.79 -18.93
N GLY A 50 -17.87 -7.19 -20.12
CA GLY A 50 -18.08 -5.76 -20.31
C GLY A 50 -16.80 -4.91 -20.34
N PHE A 51 -15.64 -5.54 -20.23
CA PHE A 51 -14.35 -4.89 -20.43
C PHE A 51 -13.88 -5.02 -21.88
N HIS A 52 -12.78 -4.33 -22.21
CA HIS A 52 -12.15 -4.39 -23.52
C HIS A 52 -10.80 -5.10 -23.46
N GLU A 53 -10.46 -5.80 -24.52
CA GLU A 53 -9.09 -6.25 -24.73
C GLU A 53 -8.26 -5.11 -25.29
N LEU A 54 -7.10 -4.89 -24.67
CA LEU A 54 -6.23 -3.76 -24.95
C LEU A 54 -4.83 -4.24 -25.33
N VAL A 55 -4.26 -3.61 -26.36
CA VAL A 55 -2.82 -3.64 -26.60
C VAL A 55 -2.27 -2.27 -26.20
N MET A 56 -1.31 -2.27 -25.28
CA MET A 56 -0.78 -1.01 -24.75
C MET A 56 0.71 -1.08 -24.45
N ILE A 57 1.35 0.08 -24.55
CA ILE A 57 2.70 0.32 -24.06
C ILE A 57 2.58 1.37 -22.96
N LEU A 58 2.92 0.98 -21.72
CA LEU A 58 2.89 1.84 -20.55
C LEU A 58 4.30 2.25 -20.18
N GLN A 59 4.45 3.51 -19.78
CA GLN A 59 5.70 4.04 -19.26
C GLN A 59 5.43 4.72 -17.90
N SER A 60 6.12 4.28 -16.86
CA SER A 60 6.15 5.00 -15.59
C SER A 60 6.97 6.29 -15.75
N VAL A 61 6.53 7.36 -15.08
CA VAL A 61 7.19 8.68 -15.11
C VAL A 61 7.58 9.08 -13.69
N GLU A 62 8.45 10.10 -13.56
CA GLU A 62 8.96 10.57 -12.26
C GLU A 62 7.89 11.25 -11.40
N LEU A 63 6.82 11.78 -12.02
CA LEU A 63 5.69 12.32 -11.28
C LEU A 63 5.08 11.22 -10.40
N ALA A 64 5.07 11.40 -9.09
CA ALA A 64 4.65 10.36 -8.17
C ALA A 64 3.98 10.92 -6.93
N ASP A 65 3.06 10.14 -6.36
CA ASP A 65 2.57 10.32 -5.00
C ASP A 65 3.51 9.65 -4.00
N ARG A 66 3.46 10.11 -2.77
CA ARG A 66 4.13 9.45 -1.66
C ARG A 66 3.08 8.76 -0.78
N VAL A 67 3.33 7.49 -0.46
CA VAL A 67 2.47 6.68 0.39
C VAL A 67 3.26 6.26 1.61
N ASP A 68 2.89 6.81 2.77
CA ASP A 68 3.47 6.42 4.05
C ASP A 68 2.53 5.41 4.73
N ILE A 69 3.06 4.24 5.08
CA ILE A 69 2.33 3.13 5.70
C ILE A 69 2.98 2.81 7.03
N LYS A 70 2.18 2.73 8.06
CA LYS A 70 2.63 2.30 9.40
C LYS A 70 1.58 1.43 10.07
N PRO A 71 1.99 0.44 10.86
CA PRO A 71 1.06 -0.33 11.66
C PRO A 71 0.28 0.60 12.59
N SER A 72 -1.01 0.31 12.77
CA SER A 72 -1.82 0.95 13.79
C SER A 72 -1.83 0.06 15.05
N ASN A 73 -2.01 0.68 16.23
CA ASN A 73 -2.16 -0.07 17.48
C ASN A 73 -3.59 -0.62 17.65
N THR A 74 -4.39 -0.61 16.61
CA THR A 74 -5.80 -1.03 16.60
C THR A 74 -6.03 -2.00 15.44
N GLU A 75 -7.19 -2.64 15.42
CA GLU A 75 -7.63 -3.49 14.30
C GLU A 75 -8.18 -2.70 13.11
N ASN A 76 -8.10 -1.36 13.15
CA ASN A 76 -8.70 -0.53 12.11
C ASN A 76 -7.69 -0.12 11.03
N ILE A 77 -8.19 0.03 9.81
CA ILE A 77 -7.49 0.67 8.71
C ILE A 77 -7.85 2.15 8.72
N TYR A 78 -6.84 3.00 8.76
CA TYR A 78 -6.98 4.45 8.66
C TYR A 78 -6.36 4.93 7.37
N ILE A 79 -7.03 5.88 6.71
CA ILE A 79 -6.51 6.52 5.52
C ILE A 79 -6.63 8.03 5.63
N TYR A 80 -5.60 8.71 5.18
CA TYR A 80 -5.56 10.17 5.05
C TYR A 80 -4.88 10.56 3.73
N CYS A 81 -5.54 11.40 2.96
CA CYS A 81 -4.97 12.04 1.78
C CYS A 81 -5.13 13.56 1.92
N ASP A 82 -4.10 14.31 1.58
CA ASP A 82 -4.08 15.76 1.66
C ASP A 82 -4.86 16.47 0.54
N HIS A 83 -5.37 15.72 -0.44
CA HIS A 83 -6.09 16.28 -1.60
C HIS A 83 -7.61 16.22 -1.39
N PRO A 84 -8.34 17.34 -1.55
CA PRO A 84 -9.77 17.43 -1.21
C PRO A 84 -10.69 16.57 -2.09
N GLN A 85 -10.28 16.22 -3.29
CA GLN A 85 -11.05 15.36 -4.19
C GLN A 85 -10.81 13.85 -3.98
N VAL A 86 -9.88 13.49 -3.11
CA VAL A 86 -9.57 12.09 -2.80
C VAL A 86 -10.25 11.72 -1.48
N PRO A 87 -11.14 10.70 -1.45
CA PRO A 87 -11.85 10.35 -0.24
C PRO A 87 -10.91 9.79 0.83
N ASN A 88 -11.20 10.12 2.09
CA ASN A 88 -10.53 9.60 3.28
C ASN A 88 -11.35 8.53 3.98
N ASP A 89 -11.99 7.67 3.20
CA ASP A 89 -12.89 6.61 3.68
C ASP A 89 -12.71 5.31 2.88
N LYS A 90 -13.60 4.35 3.08
CA LYS A 90 -13.60 3.03 2.43
C LYS A 90 -13.74 3.03 0.90
N THR A 91 -14.08 4.15 0.29
CA THR A 91 -14.16 4.29 -1.17
C THR A 91 -12.80 4.55 -1.80
N ASN A 92 -11.80 4.93 -1.00
CA ASN A 92 -10.42 5.12 -1.47
C ASN A 92 -9.80 3.79 -1.91
N LEU A 93 -9.17 3.76 -3.09
CA LEU A 93 -8.57 2.54 -3.63
C LEU A 93 -7.45 1.97 -2.76
N ALA A 94 -6.66 2.82 -2.11
CA ALA A 94 -5.61 2.39 -1.18
C ALA A 94 -6.21 1.76 0.09
N TYR A 95 -7.32 2.30 0.62
CA TYR A 95 -8.06 1.66 1.71
C TYR A 95 -8.56 0.28 1.31
N ARG A 96 -9.18 0.16 0.13
CA ARG A 96 -9.71 -1.11 -0.39
C ARG A 96 -8.62 -2.14 -0.64
N ALA A 97 -7.43 -1.71 -1.06
CA ALA A 97 -6.28 -2.60 -1.20
C ALA A 97 -5.85 -3.16 0.16
N ALA A 98 -5.72 -2.31 1.18
CA ALA A 98 -5.41 -2.75 2.54
C ALA A 98 -6.49 -3.70 3.10
N GLU A 99 -7.76 -3.38 2.93
CA GLU A 99 -8.88 -4.23 3.37
C GLU A 99 -8.85 -5.61 2.68
N LEU A 100 -8.55 -5.64 1.37
CA LEU A 100 -8.39 -6.88 0.63
C LEU A 100 -7.22 -7.72 1.17
N MET A 101 -6.09 -7.11 1.47
CA MET A 101 -4.94 -7.80 2.07
C MET A 101 -5.27 -8.36 3.45
N CYS A 102 -5.96 -7.61 4.30
CA CYS A 102 -6.42 -8.10 5.62
C CYS A 102 -7.33 -9.33 5.48
N ASN A 103 -8.24 -9.33 4.49
CA ASN A 103 -9.16 -10.43 4.24
C ASN A 103 -8.47 -11.67 3.65
N LEU A 104 -7.46 -11.48 2.79
CA LEU A 104 -6.70 -12.58 2.18
C LEU A 104 -5.70 -13.22 3.16
N PHE A 105 -5.22 -12.46 4.14
CA PHE A 105 -4.21 -12.90 5.10
C PHE A 105 -4.66 -12.68 6.56
N PRO A 106 -5.77 -13.32 6.99
CA PRO A 106 -6.38 -13.06 8.30
C PRO A 106 -5.46 -13.38 9.48
N GLU A 107 -4.59 -14.39 9.35
CA GLU A 107 -3.62 -14.74 10.40
C GLU A 107 -2.57 -13.63 10.59
N MET A 108 -2.12 -13.05 9.50
CA MET A 108 -1.19 -11.91 9.53
C MET A 108 -1.87 -10.70 10.16
N TYR A 109 -3.10 -10.41 9.74
CA TYR A 109 -3.89 -9.32 10.30
C TYR A 109 -4.13 -9.50 11.81
N ALA A 110 -4.53 -10.68 12.26
CA ALA A 110 -4.69 -10.98 13.68
C ALA A 110 -3.40 -10.75 14.49
N ASN A 111 -2.26 -11.05 13.89
CA ASN A 111 -0.96 -10.89 14.52
C ASN A 111 -0.42 -9.46 14.48
N TYR A 112 -0.71 -8.70 13.43
CA TYR A 112 -0.08 -7.39 13.16
C TYR A 112 -1.02 -6.19 13.37
N GLY A 113 -2.33 -6.44 13.45
CA GLY A 113 -3.34 -5.41 13.60
C GLY A 113 -3.58 -4.62 12.31
N GLY A 114 -4.24 -3.49 12.44
CA GLY A 114 -4.56 -2.62 11.34
C GLY A 114 -3.41 -1.73 10.88
N VAL A 115 -3.70 -0.84 9.96
CA VAL A 115 -2.71 -0.01 9.29
C VAL A 115 -3.19 1.44 9.16
N SER A 116 -2.25 2.38 9.26
CA SER A 116 -2.47 3.80 8.96
C SER A 116 -1.73 4.15 7.67
N ILE A 117 -2.48 4.62 6.68
CA ILE A 117 -2.02 4.99 5.35
C ILE A 117 -2.12 6.50 5.22
N LYS A 118 -1.04 7.16 4.87
CA LYS A 118 -1.03 8.58 4.53
C LYS A 118 -0.56 8.75 3.09
N ILE A 119 -1.34 9.47 2.29
CA ILE A 119 -1.03 9.77 0.89
C ILE A 119 -0.76 11.27 0.76
N GLU A 120 0.42 11.58 0.25
CA GLU A 120 0.78 12.92 -0.20
C GLU A 120 0.60 12.97 -1.73
N LYS A 121 -0.41 13.71 -2.17
CA LYS A 121 -0.92 13.64 -3.53
C LYS A 121 -0.26 14.67 -4.44
N ASN A 122 0.54 14.22 -5.39
CA ASN A 122 1.20 15.04 -6.40
C ASN A 122 0.66 14.77 -7.82
N ILE A 123 0.20 13.54 -8.08
CA ILE A 123 -0.40 13.18 -9.36
C ILE A 123 -1.80 13.80 -9.46
N PRO A 124 -2.12 14.56 -10.50
CA PRO A 124 -3.47 15.13 -10.69
C PRO A 124 -4.56 14.06 -10.66
N VAL A 125 -5.65 14.37 -9.96
CA VAL A 125 -6.81 13.46 -9.84
C VAL A 125 -7.57 13.43 -11.16
N ALA A 126 -8.04 12.22 -11.55
CA ALA A 126 -8.80 11.98 -12.78
C ALA A 126 -8.09 12.37 -14.09
N ALA A 127 -6.79 12.49 -14.10
CA ALA A 127 -6.00 12.90 -15.26
C ALA A 127 -5.58 11.74 -16.20
N GLY A 128 -6.06 10.51 -15.97
CA GLY A 128 -5.66 9.34 -16.77
C GLY A 128 -4.25 8.81 -16.46
N LEU A 129 -3.59 9.33 -15.42
CA LEU A 129 -2.21 9.02 -15.04
C LEU A 129 -2.08 7.84 -14.04
N ALA A 130 -3.18 7.16 -13.74
CA ALA A 130 -3.28 6.01 -12.83
C ALA A 130 -2.84 6.26 -11.37
N GLY A 131 -2.88 7.51 -10.87
CA GLY A 131 -2.43 7.83 -9.51
C GLY A 131 -3.13 7.01 -8.42
N GLY A 132 -4.46 6.88 -8.45
CA GLY A 132 -5.20 6.08 -7.48
C GLY A 132 -4.85 4.59 -7.52
N SER A 133 -4.64 4.02 -8.71
CA SER A 133 -4.21 2.62 -8.87
C SER A 133 -2.78 2.41 -8.38
N SER A 134 -1.89 3.37 -8.63
CA SER A 134 -0.51 3.34 -8.15
C SER A 134 -0.46 3.41 -6.62
N ASN A 135 -1.30 4.26 -5.99
CA ASN A 135 -1.41 4.34 -4.54
C ASN A 135 -1.91 3.02 -3.94
N ALA A 136 -2.91 2.38 -4.58
CA ALA A 136 -3.40 1.07 -4.15
C ALA A 136 -2.36 -0.04 -4.30
N ALA A 137 -1.52 0.02 -5.34
CA ALA A 137 -0.45 -0.96 -5.54
C ALA A 137 0.74 -0.77 -4.58
N ALA A 138 0.92 0.43 -4.03
CA ALA A 138 1.94 0.73 -3.03
C ALA A 138 1.56 0.24 -1.62
N VAL A 139 0.28 0.01 -1.34
CA VAL A 139 -0.26 -0.49 -0.06
C VAL A 139 -0.23 -2.00 0.00
#